data_513a30054df79795b2cad16514234e5c
#
_entry.id   513a30054df79795b2cad16514234e5c
#
_cell.length_a   1.000
_cell.length_b   1.000
_cell.length_c   1.000
_cell.angle_alpha   90.00
_cell.angle_beta   90.00
_cell.angle_gamma   90.00
#
_symmetry.space_group_name_H-M   'P 1'
#
loop_
_entity.id
_entity.type
_entity.pdbx_description
1 polymer ?
#
loop_
_entity_poly.entity_id
_entity_poly.type
_entity_poly.pdbx_seq_one_letter_code
_entity_poly.pdbx_strand_id
1 'polypeptide(L)'
;MQFPILSVIVFTPIAATMLILLFPSERKDETRVTALAAAFIAMFLSAWVYFSYDKAAGGYQFVEKYNWLPQLGISYHVGVDGLSAPLVLLTGVVMFTGVLISWGLDDRPREFFAFLFILATGVFGVFVALDLFGLLFFYEIAVFPMFLLIAIWGWKVTREYAAMKLTLYLFIGSVISLVGVLAMYFQSGLGTFDMLALENANFSVEFQRIVFPFVFLGFAVLGGIFPFHNWSPDGHVAAPTAVSMFHAGVLMKLGAFAALRVGIMLLPEGARFHLPWLIILTLVNVVYGAFIASVQTDFKYVIGFSSVSHMGLVIMGFATLTKEGLIGAGVQMFSHGIMTALFFAVVGMVYDQAHTREIPKLGGFIRVMPMVGIAFIVGGLVSMGMPGFSGFIAEFPIFMGLWRYQPWIALVAAVSIVVTASYIIRVISRVFFGSLPEEFVGHVHDVTMLDKVALGVLCFILIGVGVYPAIMVPLVETGVFNVLRLFGGA
;
A
#
# COMPACT_ATOMS: atom_id res chain seq x y z
N MET A 1 7.70 20.01 26.01
CA MET A 1 7.98 18.99 24.99
C MET A 1 6.64 18.48 24.48
N GLN A 2 6.44 18.49 23.18
CA GLN A 2 5.25 17.81 22.60
C GLN A 2 5.46 16.31 22.74
N PHE A 3 4.37 15.57 22.98
CA PHE A 3 4.42 14.10 23.08
C PHE A 3 4.86 13.51 21.72
N PRO A 4 5.90 12.63 21.69
CA PRO A 4 6.47 12.10 20.44
C PRO A 4 5.58 11.01 19.83
N ILE A 5 4.40 11.40 19.35
CA ILE A 5 3.36 10.47 18.92
C ILE A 5 3.77 9.62 17.72
N LEU A 6 4.51 10.20 16.75
CA LEU A 6 4.96 9.46 15.57
C LEU A 6 6.01 8.42 15.93
N SER A 7 6.95 8.75 16.82
CA SER A 7 7.90 7.76 17.34
C SER A 7 7.17 6.63 18.08
N VAL A 8 6.15 6.93 18.87
CA VAL A 8 5.35 5.90 19.56
C VAL A 8 4.67 4.99 18.53
N ILE A 9 4.07 5.53 17.46
CA ILE A 9 3.45 4.73 16.39
C ILE A 9 4.50 3.82 15.72
N VAL A 10 5.64 4.37 15.33
CA VAL A 10 6.70 3.63 14.61
C VAL A 10 7.29 2.52 15.48
N PHE A 11 7.55 2.78 16.77
CA PHE A 11 8.24 1.84 17.64
C PHE A 11 7.31 0.92 18.46
N THR A 12 5.99 1.17 18.48
CA THR A 12 5.04 0.24 19.13
C THR A 12 5.14 -1.19 18.58
N PRO A 13 5.19 -1.44 17.24
CA PRO A 13 5.30 -2.81 16.74
C PRO A 13 6.64 -3.46 17.11
N ILE A 14 7.75 -2.72 17.15
CA ILE A 14 9.05 -3.27 17.56
C ILE A 14 9.07 -3.58 19.06
N ALA A 15 8.47 -2.74 19.88
CA ALA A 15 8.34 -3.01 21.32
C ALA A 15 7.50 -4.29 21.57
N ALA A 16 6.42 -4.45 20.83
CA ALA A 16 5.62 -5.67 20.86
C ALA A 16 6.40 -6.89 20.37
N THR A 17 7.22 -6.75 19.32
CA THR A 17 8.12 -7.82 18.85
C THR A 17 9.06 -8.27 19.96
N MET A 18 9.71 -7.35 20.65
CA MET A 18 10.62 -7.68 21.77
C MET A 18 9.88 -8.42 22.88
N LEU A 19 8.67 -7.95 23.23
CA LEU A 19 7.85 -8.60 24.26
C LEU A 19 7.39 -10.00 23.83
N ILE A 20 6.92 -10.17 22.61
CA ILE A 20 6.48 -11.45 22.06
C ILE A 20 7.63 -12.47 22.04
N LEU A 21 8.83 -12.06 21.68
CA LEU A 21 10.00 -12.96 21.65
C LEU A 21 10.46 -13.43 23.02
N LEU A 22 10.06 -12.75 24.10
CA LEU A 22 10.32 -13.18 25.48
C LEU A 22 9.39 -14.32 25.94
N PHE A 23 8.24 -14.53 25.26
CA PHE A 23 7.34 -15.61 25.62
C PHE A 23 7.88 -16.97 25.15
N PRO A 24 7.70 -18.04 25.95
CA PRO A 24 7.89 -19.41 25.48
C PRO A 24 7.01 -19.72 24.25
N SER A 25 7.49 -20.60 23.37
CA SER A 25 6.78 -20.96 22.12
C SER A 25 5.39 -21.58 22.35
N GLU A 26 5.16 -22.15 23.52
CA GLU A 26 3.91 -22.77 23.95
C GLU A 26 2.83 -21.73 24.29
N ARG A 27 3.22 -20.51 24.64
CA ARG A 27 2.31 -19.43 25.03
C ARG A 27 1.74 -18.68 23.82
N LYS A 28 0.98 -19.41 23.00
CA LYS A 28 0.41 -18.87 21.75
C LYS A 28 -0.64 -17.79 22.01
N ASP A 29 -1.45 -17.94 23.04
CA ASP A 29 -2.54 -16.99 23.34
C ASP A 29 -2.01 -15.67 23.86
N GLU A 30 -0.98 -15.67 24.74
CA GLU A 30 -0.33 -14.45 25.20
C GLU A 30 0.35 -13.72 24.02
N THR A 31 0.93 -14.46 23.09
CA THR A 31 1.48 -13.92 21.83
C THR A 31 0.40 -13.21 21.02
N ARG A 32 -0.74 -13.87 20.79
CA ARG A 32 -1.88 -13.33 20.01
C ARG A 32 -2.48 -12.09 20.69
N VAL A 33 -2.70 -12.14 22.00
CA VAL A 33 -3.25 -11.01 22.78
C VAL A 33 -2.29 -9.82 22.74
N THR A 34 -1.00 -10.05 22.92
CA THR A 34 0.02 -8.99 22.86
C THR A 34 0.06 -8.37 21.45
N ALA A 35 0.00 -9.21 20.41
CA ALA A 35 -0.05 -8.74 19.02
C ALA A 35 -1.31 -7.88 18.77
N LEU A 36 -2.48 -8.33 19.25
CA LEU A 36 -3.73 -7.59 19.10
C LEU A 36 -3.68 -6.24 19.84
N ALA A 37 -3.18 -6.23 21.07
CA ALA A 37 -3.07 -5.01 21.85
C ALA A 37 -2.15 -3.99 21.16
N ALA A 38 -0.98 -4.41 20.68
CA ALA A 38 -0.06 -3.53 19.98
C ALA A 38 -0.64 -3.01 18.66
N ALA A 39 -1.30 -3.88 17.89
CA ALA A 39 -1.94 -3.48 16.64
C ALA A 39 -3.09 -2.49 16.88
N PHE A 40 -3.89 -2.70 17.92
CA PHE A 40 -4.94 -1.77 18.33
C PHE A 40 -4.39 -0.42 18.75
N ILE A 41 -3.33 -0.40 19.58
CA ILE A 41 -2.65 0.85 20.00
C ILE A 41 -2.13 1.60 18.78
N ALA A 42 -1.42 0.93 17.87
CA ALA A 42 -0.89 1.56 16.66
C ALA A 42 -2.01 2.12 15.78
N MET A 43 -3.09 1.37 15.58
CA MET A 43 -4.27 1.84 14.83
C MET A 43 -4.92 3.05 15.50
N PHE A 44 -5.13 3.01 16.82
CA PHE A 44 -5.76 4.10 17.57
C PHE A 44 -4.93 5.38 17.48
N LEU A 45 -3.60 5.29 17.69
CA LEU A 45 -2.70 6.44 17.60
C LEU A 45 -2.62 6.99 16.17
N SER A 46 -2.64 6.11 15.16
CA SER A 46 -2.70 6.51 13.76
C SER A 46 -3.99 7.25 13.42
N ALA A 47 -5.13 6.78 13.95
CA ALA A 47 -6.41 7.48 13.84
C ALA A 47 -6.37 8.83 14.57
N TRP A 48 -5.78 8.87 15.76
CA TRP A 48 -5.59 10.13 16.49
C TRP A 48 -4.81 11.14 15.66
N VAL A 49 -3.67 10.79 15.10
CA VAL A 49 -2.86 11.66 14.22
C VAL A 49 -3.68 12.15 13.03
N TYR A 50 -4.41 11.24 12.38
CA TYR A 50 -5.25 11.55 11.22
C TYR A 50 -6.34 12.58 11.53
N PHE A 51 -7.09 12.40 12.62
CA PHE A 51 -8.18 13.29 12.99
C PHE A 51 -7.72 14.58 13.68
N SER A 52 -6.53 14.59 14.28
CA SER A 52 -5.94 15.76 14.94
C SER A 52 -5.10 16.62 14.00
N TYR A 53 -4.93 16.21 12.74
CA TYR A 53 -4.20 16.99 11.74
C TYR A 53 -4.98 18.28 11.42
N ASP A 54 -4.33 19.43 11.60
CA ASP A 54 -4.90 20.74 11.28
C ASP A 54 -4.82 21.00 9.77
N LYS A 55 -5.96 20.84 9.09
CA LYS A 55 -6.08 21.06 7.64
C LYS A 55 -5.91 22.53 7.24
N ALA A 56 -6.22 23.47 8.16
CA ALA A 56 -6.09 24.90 7.88
C ALA A 56 -4.62 25.36 7.92
N ALA A 57 -3.85 24.80 8.86
CA ALA A 57 -2.41 25.05 8.94
C ALA A 57 -1.64 24.36 7.79
N GLY A 58 -2.06 23.19 7.38
CA GLY A 58 -1.37 22.40 6.35
C GLY A 58 0.07 22.03 6.71
N GLY A 59 0.88 21.69 5.70
CA GLY A 59 2.30 21.43 5.87
C GLY A 59 2.63 20.17 6.69
N TYR A 60 3.84 20.09 7.21
CA TYR A 60 4.26 18.98 8.08
C TYR A 60 3.89 19.24 9.54
N GLN A 61 3.23 18.28 10.17
CA GLN A 61 2.78 18.36 11.56
C GLN A 61 3.29 17.17 12.36
N PHE A 62 3.20 17.24 13.69
CA PHE A 62 3.76 16.26 14.62
C PHE A 62 5.26 16.02 14.40
N VAL A 63 5.98 17.06 14.00
CA VAL A 63 7.39 16.96 13.63
C VAL A 63 8.25 16.63 14.84
N GLU A 64 9.06 15.58 14.71
CA GLU A 64 10.04 15.16 15.70
C GLU A 64 11.41 15.10 15.01
N LYS A 65 12.45 15.74 15.58
CA LYS A 65 13.79 15.77 15.01
C LYS A 65 14.86 15.54 16.07
N TYR A 66 15.66 14.52 15.87
CA TYR A 66 16.79 14.16 16.72
C TYR A 66 18.02 13.89 15.88
N ASN A 67 19.18 14.41 16.25
CA ASN A 67 20.42 14.11 15.56
C ASN A 67 20.85 12.68 15.88
N TRP A 68 20.99 11.84 14.85
CA TRP A 68 21.40 10.43 15.01
C TRP A 68 22.88 10.27 14.69
N LEU A 69 23.33 10.63 13.50
CA LEU A 69 24.74 10.59 13.06
C LEU A 69 25.12 11.97 12.47
N PRO A 70 25.45 12.95 13.35
CA PRO A 70 25.69 14.34 12.91
C PRO A 70 26.85 14.47 11.92
N GLN A 71 27.87 13.59 12.02
CA GLN A 71 29.02 13.61 11.13
C GLN A 71 28.67 13.30 9.67
N LEU A 72 27.59 12.57 9.43
CA LEU A 72 27.07 12.24 8.12
C LEU A 72 25.84 13.06 7.73
N GLY A 73 25.40 13.98 8.61
CA GLY A 73 24.18 14.75 8.40
C GLY A 73 22.89 13.93 8.44
N ILE A 74 22.90 12.78 9.14
CA ILE A 74 21.75 11.88 9.28
C ILE A 74 21.01 12.24 10.56
N SER A 75 19.69 12.43 10.45
CA SER A 75 18.81 12.71 11.57
C SER A 75 17.61 11.76 11.59
N TYR A 76 17.16 11.42 12.79
CA TYR A 76 15.81 10.88 12.96
C TYR A 76 14.86 12.08 12.88
N HIS A 77 14.35 12.31 11.68
CA HIS A 77 13.44 13.41 11.39
C HIS A 77 12.16 12.84 10.80
N VAL A 78 11.07 12.98 11.53
CA VAL A 78 9.76 12.44 11.16
C VAL A 78 8.70 13.51 11.26
N GLY A 79 7.67 13.38 10.42
CA GLY A 79 6.52 14.29 10.38
C GLY A 79 5.48 13.75 9.43
N VAL A 80 4.26 14.23 9.53
CA VAL A 80 3.17 13.86 8.60
C VAL A 80 2.58 15.09 7.95
N ASP A 81 2.13 14.91 6.71
CA ASP A 81 1.34 15.89 5.97
C ASP A 81 0.03 15.26 5.48
N GLY A 82 -0.72 16.01 4.67
CA GLY A 82 -2.00 15.54 4.13
C GLY A 82 -1.94 14.31 3.23
N LEU A 83 -0.77 13.95 2.69
CA LEU A 83 -0.58 12.72 1.91
C LEU A 83 -0.16 11.54 2.78
N SER A 84 0.70 11.76 3.78
CA SER A 84 1.22 10.68 4.62
C SER A 84 0.30 10.30 5.78
N ALA A 85 -0.44 11.23 6.37
CA ALA A 85 -1.35 10.94 7.49
C ALA A 85 -2.41 9.87 7.15
N PRO A 86 -3.07 9.87 5.96
CA PRO A 86 -3.93 8.77 5.55
C PRO A 86 -3.19 7.43 5.43
N LEU A 87 -1.92 7.43 5.01
CA LEU A 87 -1.14 6.21 4.82
C LEU A 87 -0.67 5.61 6.16
N VAL A 88 -0.41 6.45 7.15
CA VAL A 88 -0.18 6.02 8.54
C VAL A 88 -1.43 5.36 9.10
N LEU A 89 -2.62 5.96 8.90
CA LEU A 89 -3.90 5.36 9.29
C LEU A 89 -4.14 4.03 8.56
N LEU A 90 -3.91 3.97 7.25
CA LEU A 90 -4.00 2.75 6.45
C LEU A 90 -3.17 1.62 7.06
N THR A 91 -1.92 1.92 7.41
CA THR A 91 -1.00 0.93 8.00
C THR A 91 -1.53 0.39 9.33
N GLY A 92 -2.01 1.27 10.20
CA GLY A 92 -2.62 0.87 11.49
C GLY A 92 -3.85 -0.02 11.30
N VAL A 93 -4.74 0.32 10.37
CA VAL A 93 -5.95 -0.48 10.08
C VAL A 93 -5.58 -1.85 9.51
N VAL A 94 -4.65 -1.90 8.54
CA VAL A 94 -4.23 -3.17 7.93
C VAL A 94 -3.48 -4.04 8.94
N MET A 95 -2.66 -3.45 9.80
CA MET A 95 -1.99 -4.17 10.88
C MET A 95 -3.01 -4.79 11.85
N PHE A 96 -3.98 -4.03 12.30
CA PHE A 96 -5.01 -4.50 13.22
C PHE A 96 -5.86 -5.62 12.61
N THR A 97 -6.39 -5.41 11.41
CA THR A 97 -7.20 -6.42 10.71
C THR A 97 -6.38 -7.65 10.32
N GLY A 98 -5.10 -7.48 9.95
CA GLY A 98 -4.18 -8.58 9.66
C GLY A 98 -3.91 -9.49 10.87
N VAL A 99 -3.79 -8.90 12.07
CA VAL A 99 -3.66 -9.69 13.32
C VAL A 99 -4.94 -10.47 13.61
N LEU A 100 -6.12 -9.84 13.46
CA LEU A 100 -7.41 -10.53 13.65
C LEU A 100 -7.56 -11.75 12.75
N ILE A 101 -7.22 -11.62 11.46
CA ILE A 101 -7.33 -12.69 10.46
C ILE A 101 -6.28 -13.79 10.69
N SER A 102 -5.13 -13.44 11.27
CA SER A 102 -4.08 -14.43 11.60
C SER A 102 -4.27 -15.08 12.97
N TRP A 103 -5.41 -14.85 13.65
CA TRP A 103 -5.65 -15.37 15.00
C TRP A 103 -5.54 -16.90 15.08
N GLY A 104 -6.01 -17.61 14.05
CA GLY A 104 -5.97 -19.06 13.96
C GLY A 104 -4.64 -19.65 13.54
N LEU A 105 -3.59 -18.86 13.32
CA LEU A 105 -2.28 -19.36 12.91
C LEU A 105 -1.60 -20.13 14.06
N ASP A 106 -1.37 -21.44 13.87
CA ASP A 106 -0.78 -22.32 14.86
C ASP A 106 0.70 -22.64 14.62
N ASP A 107 1.17 -22.49 13.39
CA ASP A 107 2.58 -22.72 13.04
C ASP A 107 3.42 -21.50 13.39
N ARG A 108 4.17 -21.61 14.49
CA ARG A 108 5.13 -20.59 14.96
C ARG A 108 4.55 -19.17 15.01
N PRO A 109 3.41 -18.93 15.71
CA PRO A 109 2.76 -17.62 15.74
C PRO A 109 3.67 -16.53 16.32
N ARG A 110 4.56 -16.88 17.26
CA ARG A 110 5.51 -15.95 17.86
C ARG A 110 6.42 -15.30 16.82
N GLU A 111 7.07 -16.10 16.00
CA GLU A 111 7.98 -15.64 14.95
C GLU A 111 7.21 -14.93 13.85
N PHE A 112 6.02 -15.42 13.49
CA PHE A 112 5.18 -14.81 12.49
C PHE A 112 4.78 -13.37 12.85
N PHE A 113 4.24 -13.15 14.06
CA PHE A 113 3.86 -11.81 14.50
C PHE A 113 5.08 -10.91 14.72
N ALA A 114 6.22 -11.46 15.16
CA ALA A 114 7.46 -10.72 15.28
C ALA A 114 7.90 -10.14 13.92
N PHE A 115 7.97 -10.96 12.88
CA PHE A 115 8.34 -10.48 11.53
C PHE A 115 7.28 -9.54 10.92
N LEU A 116 5.99 -9.81 11.15
CA LEU A 116 4.91 -8.94 10.70
C LEU A 116 5.02 -7.54 11.32
N PHE A 117 5.43 -7.45 12.58
CA PHE A 117 5.58 -6.18 13.29
C PHE A 117 6.87 -5.44 12.93
N ILE A 118 7.97 -6.15 12.66
CA ILE A 118 9.16 -5.53 12.10
C ILE A 118 8.84 -4.90 10.73
N LEU A 119 8.10 -5.63 9.87
CA LEU A 119 7.60 -5.10 8.60
C LEU A 119 6.75 -3.84 8.83
N ALA A 120 5.78 -3.88 9.75
CA ALA A 120 4.92 -2.74 10.04
C ALA A 120 5.70 -1.51 10.54
N THR A 121 6.75 -1.74 11.36
CA THR A 121 7.67 -0.67 11.80
C THR A 121 8.35 0.01 10.61
N GLY A 122 8.87 -0.77 9.66
CA GLY A 122 9.47 -0.22 8.45
C GLY A 122 8.48 0.60 7.63
N VAL A 123 7.26 0.10 7.48
CA VAL A 123 6.19 0.79 6.75
C VAL A 123 5.81 2.12 7.39
N PHE A 124 5.54 2.13 8.70
CA PHE A 124 5.27 3.38 9.42
C PHE A 124 6.43 4.36 9.26
N GLY A 125 7.67 3.87 9.43
CA GLY A 125 8.87 4.68 9.31
C GLY A 125 9.00 5.37 7.96
N VAL A 126 8.75 4.68 6.84
CA VAL A 126 8.79 5.28 5.49
C VAL A 126 7.75 6.39 5.34
N PHE A 127 6.51 6.18 5.80
CA PHE A 127 5.45 7.19 5.63
C PHE A 127 5.65 8.45 6.47
N VAL A 128 6.41 8.37 7.56
CA VAL A 128 6.67 9.53 8.41
C VAL A 128 8.07 10.14 8.19
N ALA A 129 8.98 9.47 7.47
CA ALA A 129 10.36 9.93 7.28
C ALA A 129 10.42 11.25 6.52
N LEU A 130 11.20 12.20 7.07
CA LEU A 130 11.62 13.46 6.46
C LEU A 130 13.13 13.53 6.24
N ASP A 131 13.83 12.42 6.42
CA ASP A 131 15.25 12.24 6.15
C ASP A 131 15.43 11.10 5.15
N LEU A 132 16.19 11.32 4.06
CA LEU A 132 16.33 10.34 2.97
C LEU A 132 17.02 9.05 3.41
N PHE A 133 18.02 9.16 4.31
CA PHE A 133 18.65 7.96 4.86
C PHE A 133 17.66 7.19 5.73
N GLY A 134 16.93 7.90 6.58
CA GLY A 134 15.86 7.31 7.41
C GLY A 134 14.79 6.62 6.57
N LEU A 135 14.38 7.25 5.45
CA LEU A 135 13.41 6.66 4.52
C LEU A 135 13.92 5.35 3.94
N LEU A 136 15.16 5.30 3.41
CA LEU A 136 15.75 4.10 2.86
C LEU A 136 15.98 3.02 3.94
N PHE A 137 16.41 3.42 5.13
CA PHE A 137 16.60 2.51 6.26
C PHE A 137 15.29 1.80 6.65
N PHE A 138 14.21 2.56 6.80
CA PHE A 138 12.88 1.98 7.08
C PHE A 138 12.32 1.17 5.92
N TYR A 139 12.63 1.57 4.68
CA TYR A 139 12.29 0.79 3.49
C TYR A 139 12.88 -0.62 3.56
N GLU A 140 14.17 -0.76 3.88
CA GLU A 140 14.81 -2.06 4.01
C GLU A 140 14.24 -2.88 5.19
N ILE A 141 13.90 -2.21 6.30
CA ILE A 141 13.20 -2.85 7.43
C ILE A 141 11.82 -3.38 7.01
N ALA A 142 11.14 -2.74 6.07
CA ALA A 142 9.86 -3.23 5.55
C ALA A 142 10.03 -4.41 4.59
N VAL A 143 11.07 -4.40 3.75
CA VAL A 143 11.28 -5.42 2.70
C VAL A 143 11.84 -6.73 3.24
N PHE A 144 12.83 -6.68 4.13
CA PHE A 144 13.53 -7.87 4.60
C PHE A 144 12.61 -8.91 5.29
N PRO A 145 11.73 -8.54 6.23
CA PRO A 145 10.84 -9.52 6.86
C PRO A 145 9.85 -10.16 5.88
N MET A 146 9.51 -9.48 4.78
CA MET A 146 8.61 -10.00 3.75
C MET A 146 9.18 -11.28 3.12
N PHE A 147 10.49 -11.33 2.86
CA PHE A 147 11.15 -12.54 2.40
C PHE A 147 10.91 -13.72 3.35
N LEU A 148 11.16 -13.54 4.64
CA LEU A 148 11.01 -14.58 5.66
C LEU A 148 9.55 -15.01 5.82
N LEU A 149 8.63 -14.06 5.85
CA LEU A 149 7.20 -14.34 5.97
C LEU A 149 6.67 -15.19 4.80
N ILE A 150 7.11 -14.91 3.58
CA ILE A 150 6.71 -15.68 2.39
C ILE A 150 7.45 -17.02 2.35
N ALA A 151 8.76 -17.05 2.57
CA ALA A 151 9.56 -18.28 2.47
C ALA A 151 9.18 -19.34 3.52
N ILE A 152 8.75 -18.90 4.71
CA ILE A 152 8.43 -19.82 5.80
C ILE A 152 6.96 -20.22 5.79
N TRP A 153 6.04 -19.26 5.79
CA TRP A 153 4.58 -19.49 5.93
C TRP A 153 3.81 -19.42 4.60
N GLY A 154 4.49 -19.11 3.50
CA GLY A 154 3.87 -18.99 2.20
C GLY A 154 3.40 -20.32 1.61
N TRP A 155 2.71 -20.25 0.48
CA TRP A 155 2.19 -21.40 -0.25
C TRP A 155 3.34 -22.29 -0.76
N LYS A 156 3.37 -23.53 -0.28
CA LYS A 156 4.51 -24.47 -0.43
C LYS A 156 5.00 -24.66 -1.88
N VAL A 157 4.10 -24.52 -2.86
CA VAL A 157 4.43 -24.77 -4.28
C VAL A 157 5.32 -23.66 -4.87
N THR A 158 5.12 -22.38 -4.45
CA THR A 158 5.76 -21.22 -5.09
C THR A 158 6.51 -20.31 -4.13
N ARG A 159 6.43 -20.53 -2.82
CA ARG A 159 6.93 -19.61 -1.79
C ARG A 159 8.40 -19.23 -1.93
N GLU A 160 9.26 -20.21 -2.26
CA GLU A 160 10.71 -19.97 -2.38
C GLU A 160 11.01 -19.10 -3.60
N TYR A 161 10.42 -19.45 -4.76
CA TYR A 161 10.55 -18.67 -5.97
C TYR A 161 10.01 -17.24 -5.80
N ALA A 162 8.81 -17.11 -5.25
CA ALA A 162 8.15 -15.81 -5.06
C ALA A 162 8.88 -14.92 -4.07
N ALA A 163 9.34 -15.48 -2.94
CA ALA A 163 10.13 -14.76 -1.94
C ALA A 163 11.45 -14.24 -2.53
N MET A 164 12.18 -15.10 -3.25
CA MET A 164 13.43 -14.71 -3.90
C MET A 164 13.20 -13.64 -4.98
N LYS A 165 12.21 -13.84 -5.85
CA LYS A 165 11.86 -12.91 -6.91
C LYS A 165 11.51 -11.53 -6.36
N LEU A 166 10.62 -11.48 -5.36
CA LEU A 166 10.23 -10.25 -4.68
C LEU A 166 11.45 -9.53 -4.12
N THR A 167 12.26 -10.23 -3.34
CA THR A 167 13.42 -9.64 -2.68
C THR A 167 14.44 -9.08 -3.67
N LEU A 168 14.74 -9.81 -4.73
CA LEU A 168 15.69 -9.35 -5.75
C LEU A 168 15.19 -8.10 -6.48
N TYR A 169 13.89 -8.06 -6.88
CA TYR A 169 13.32 -6.88 -7.51
C TYR A 169 13.38 -5.64 -6.60
N LEU A 170 12.96 -5.80 -5.35
CA LEU A 170 12.91 -4.69 -4.40
C LEU A 170 14.30 -4.23 -3.99
N PHE A 171 15.24 -5.17 -3.78
CA PHE A 171 16.63 -4.85 -3.46
C PHE A 171 17.32 -4.10 -4.62
N ILE A 172 17.14 -4.55 -5.87
CA ILE A 172 17.68 -3.84 -7.04
C ILE A 172 17.07 -2.44 -7.12
N GLY A 173 15.76 -2.31 -6.91
CA GLY A 173 15.08 -1.01 -6.88
C GLY A 173 15.66 -0.08 -5.82
N SER A 174 15.86 -0.56 -4.59
CA SER A 174 16.41 0.23 -3.50
C SER A 174 17.86 0.66 -3.74
N VAL A 175 18.70 -0.22 -4.30
CA VAL A 175 20.08 0.13 -4.68
C VAL A 175 20.11 1.22 -5.76
N ILE A 176 19.23 1.13 -6.75
CA ILE A 176 19.11 2.17 -7.79
C ILE A 176 18.69 3.51 -7.15
N SER A 177 17.69 3.49 -6.25
CA SER A 177 17.26 4.71 -5.51
C SER A 177 18.38 5.26 -4.64
N LEU A 178 19.14 4.40 -3.96
CA LEU A 178 20.27 4.80 -3.12
C LEU A 178 21.33 5.56 -3.92
N VAL A 179 21.65 5.12 -5.15
CA VAL A 179 22.58 5.84 -6.04
C VAL A 179 22.09 7.27 -6.29
N GLY A 180 20.79 7.45 -6.58
CA GLY A 180 20.19 8.76 -6.78
C GLY A 180 20.20 9.62 -5.51
N VAL A 181 19.89 9.02 -4.35
CA VAL A 181 19.91 9.71 -3.05
C VAL A 181 21.34 10.18 -2.69
N LEU A 182 22.34 9.33 -2.90
CA LEU A 182 23.74 9.71 -2.68
C LEU A 182 24.20 10.82 -3.65
N ALA A 183 23.77 10.75 -4.91
CA ALA A 183 24.05 11.81 -5.87
C ALA A 183 23.48 13.16 -5.40
N MET A 184 22.24 13.20 -4.89
CA MET A 184 21.65 14.42 -4.32
C MET A 184 22.41 14.89 -3.08
N TYR A 185 22.78 14.00 -2.18
CA TYR A 185 23.56 14.34 -0.99
C TYR A 185 24.88 15.04 -1.34
N PHE A 186 25.68 14.46 -2.23
CA PHE A 186 26.96 15.03 -2.63
C PHE A 186 26.80 16.31 -3.46
N GLN A 187 25.85 16.33 -4.38
CA GLN A 187 25.64 17.48 -5.26
C GLN A 187 25.09 18.70 -4.52
N SER A 188 24.30 18.51 -3.46
CA SER A 188 23.74 19.61 -2.68
C SER A 188 24.82 20.42 -1.94
N GLY A 189 25.94 19.79 -1.57
CA GLY A 189 26.97 20.40 -0.74
C GLY A 189 26.52 20.75 0.71
N LEU A 190 25.28 20.38 1.09
CA LEU A 190 24.70 20.73 2.40
C LEU A 190 25.14 19.77 3.51
N GLY A 191 25.72 18.61 3.16
CA GLY A 191 26.13 17.60 4.13
C GLY A 191 24.98 17.04 4.98
N THR A 192 23.76 16.95 4.41
CA THR A 192 22.57 16.46 5.11
C THR A 192 21.67 15.63 4.20
N PHE A 193 20.94 14.66 4.79
CA PHE A 193 19.89 13.90 4.15
C PHE A 193 18.48 14.44 4.44
N ASP A 194 18.37 15.57 5.14
CA ASP A 194 17.09 16.21 5.46
C ASP A 194 16.37 16.64 4.18
N MET A 195 15.19 16.06 3.91
CA MET A 195 14.42 16.35 2.70
C MET A 195 14.00 17.81 2.60
N LEU A 196 13.67 18.45 3.74
CA LEU A 196 13.24 19.84 3.75
C LEU A 196 14.39 20.80 3.41
N ALA A 197 15.62 20.44 3.78
CA ALA A 197 16.80 21.17 3.37
C ALA A 197 17.13 20.94 1.89
N LEU A 198 17.02 19.69 1.41
CA LEU A 198 17.31 19.32 0.04
C LEU A 198 16.29 19.86 -0.97
N GLU A 199 15.05 20.10 -0.58
CA GLU A 199 14.03 20.79 -1.41
C GLU A 199 14.51 22.19 -1.86
N ASN A 200 15.36 22.84 -1.03
CA ASN A 200 15.92 24.17 -1.30
C ASN A 200 17.36 24.12 -1.86
N ALA A 201 17.88 22.96 -2.24
CA ALA A 201 19.27 22.79 -2.67
C ALA A 201 19.59 23.34 -4.08
N ASN A 202 18.58 23.84 -4.82
CA ASN A 202 18.73 24.44 -6.15
C ASN A 202 19.56 23.57 -7.13
N PHE A 203 19.22 22.29 -7.24
CA PHE A 203 19.85 21.38 -8.19
C PHE A 203 19.72 21.89 -9.64
N SER A 204 20.81 21.82 -10.42
CA SER A 204 20.75 22.21 -11.82
C SER A 204 19.74 21.33 -12.61
N VAL A 205 19.16 21.90 -13.67
CA VAL A 205 18.19 21.19 -14.52
C VAL A 205 18.79 19.91 -15.12
N GLU A 206 20.06 19.98 -15.54
CA GLU A 206 20.76 18.84 -16.09
C GLU A 206 20.94 17.71 -15.05
N PHE A 207 21.38 18.04 -13.85
CA PHE A 207 21.49 17.09 -12.74
C PHE A 207 20.15 16.42 -12.45
N GLN A 208 19.08 17.21 -12.34
CA GLN A 208 17.75 16.68 -12.07
C GLN A 208 17.28 15.70 -13.16
N ARG A 209 17.54 16.02 -14.45
CA ARG A 209 17.18 15.14 -15.55
C ARG A 209 17.95 13.81 -15.55
N ILE A 210 19.22 13.82 -15.12
CA ILE A 210 20.03 12.60 -15.04
C ILE A 210 19.64 11.75 -13.83
N VAL A 211 19.42 12.37 -12.68
CA VAL A 211 19.23 11.64 -11.40
C VAL A 211 17.78 11.19 -11.19
N PHE A 212 16.79 11.92 -11.72
CA PHE A 212 15.38 11.60 -11.55
C PHE A 212 15.02 10.15 -11.92
N PRO A 213 15.44 9.57 -13.06
CA PRO A 213 15.11 8.19 -13.38
C PRO A 213 15.62 7.18 -12.34
N PHE A 214 16.80 7.39 -11.76
CA PHE A 214 17.33 6.50 -10.72
C PHE A 214 16.45 6.52 -9.48
N VAL A 215 16.09 7.70 -9.00
CA VAL A 215 15.25 7.85 -7.81
C VAL A 215 13.83 7.37 -8.08
N PHE A 216 13.20 7.88 -9.13
CA PHE A 216 11.80 7.60 -9.42
C PHE A 216 11.57 6.13 -9.77
N LEU A 217 12.32 5.58 -10.74
CA LEU A 217 12.14 4.18 -11.15
C LEU A 217 12.56 3.22 -10.03
N GLY A 218 13.63 3.52 -9.29
CA GLY A 218 14.06 2.69 -8.18
C GLY A 218 12.94 2.48 -7.15
N PHE A 219 12.24 3.55 -6.74
CA PHE A 219 11.09 3.44 -5.86
C PHE A 219 9.84 2.91 -6.56
N ALA A 220 9.62 3.27 -7.83
CA ALA A 220 8.47 2.80 -8.60
C ALA A 220 8.49 1.29 -8.89
N VAL A 221 9.64 0.63 -8.83
CA VAL A 221 9.74 -0.85 -8.83
C VAL A 221 8.90 -1.43 -7.70
N LEU A 222 9.02 -0.90 -6.47
CA LEU A 222 8.16 -1.30 -5.34
C LEU A 222 6.68 -0.93 -5.58
N GLY A 223 6.41 0.16 -6.28
CA GLY A 223 5.06 0.54 -6.71
C GLY A 223 4.46 -0.38 -7.78
N GLY A 224 5.24 -1.31 -8.35
CA GLY A 224 4.80 -2.25 -9.37
C GLY A 224 4.66 -1.63 -10.76
N ILE A 225 5.53 -0.67 -11.14
CA ILE A 225 5.49 -0.05 -12.46
C ILE A 225 5.93 -1.03 -13.56
N PHE A 226 5.24 -0.99 -14.72
CA PHE A 226 5.68 -1.73 -15.91
C PHE A 226 7.04 -1.20 -16.42
N PRO A 227 7.97 -2.06 -16.81
CA PRO A 227 7.90 -3.53 -16.90
C PRO A 227 8.29 -4.28 -15.60
N PHE A 228 8.57 -3.59 -14.50
CA PHE A 228 9.10 -4.15 -13.25
C PHE A 228 8.04 -4.62 -12.25
N HIS A 229 6.83 -4.98 -12.71
CA HIS A 229 5.67 -5.32 -11.87
C HIS A 229 5.52 -6.81 -11.54
N ASN A 230 6.22 -7.71 -12.26
CA ASN A 230 5.96 -9.17 -12.22
C ASN A 230 6.22 -9.84 -10.86
N TRP A 231 7.00 -9.23 -9.99
CA TRP A 231 7.26 -9.72 -8.64
C TRP A 231 6.01 -9.62 -7.75
N SER A 232 5.16 -8.62 -8.02
CA SER A 232 4.02 -8.28 -7.17
C SER A 232 2.92 -9.34 -7.20
N PRO A 233 2.36 -9.79 -8.36
CA PRO A 233 1.37 -10.86 -8.37
C PRO A 233 1.88 -12.17 -7.77
N ASP A 234 3.12 -12.58 -8.10
CA ASP A 234 3.71 -13.81 -7.57
C ASP A 234 3.92 -13.73 -6.06
N GLY A 235 4.42 -12.58 -5.55
CA GLY A 235 4.58 -12.33 -4.13
C GLY A 235 3.26 -12.37 -3.36
N HIS A 236 2.21 -11.72 -3.90
CA HIS A 236 0.88 -11.72 -3.28
C HIS A 236 0.28 -13.12 -3.20
N VAL A 237 0.39 -13.90 -4.28
CA VAL A 237 -0.20 -15.22 -4.39
C VAL A 237 0.46 -16.22 -3.45
N ALA A 238 1.77 -16.14 -3.31
CA ALA A 238 2.54 -17.03 -2.44
C ALA A 238 2.42 -16.69 -0.95
N ALA A 239 2.23 -15.42 -0.60
CA ALA A 239 2.22 -14.94 0.77
C ALA A 239 1.04 -15.48 1.61
N PRO A 240 1.19 -15.66 2.94
CA PRO A 240 0.07 -15.87 3.86
C PRO A 240 -0.93 -14.72 3.81
N THR A 241 -2.17 -14.95 4.23
CA THR A 241 -3.29 -13.99 4.08
C THR A 241 -2.97 -12.61 4.61
N ALA A 242 -2.57 -12.45 5.88
CA ALA A 242 -2.23 -11.15 6.46
C ALA A 242 -1.03 -10.50 5.77
N VAL A 243 -0.05 -11.30 5.34
CA VAL A 243 1.13 -10.82 4.61
C VAL A 243 0.72 -10.30 3.22
N SER A 244 -0.21 -10.98 2.52
CA SER A 244 -0.79 -10.48 1.26
C SER A 244 -1.56 -9.17 1.46
N MET A 245 -2.29 -9.04 2.57
CA MET A 245 -2.98 -7.80 2.96
C MET A 245 -1.99 -6.64 3.13
N PHE A 246 -0.90 -6.87 3.85
CA PHE A 246 0.17 -5.88 4.01
C PHE A 246 0.86 -5.55 2.70
N HIS A 247 1.22 -6.57 1.94
CA HIS A 247 1.94 -6.43 0.70
C HIS A 247 1.17 -5.56 -0.32
N ALA A 248 -0.06 -5.97 -0.63
CA ALA A 248 -0.89 -5.23 -1.58
C ALA A 248 -1.50 -3.97 -0.97
N GLY A 249 -1.95 -4.05 0.28
CA GLY A 249 -2.63 -2.95 0.95
C GLY A 249 -1.72 -1.78 1.25
N VAL A 250 -0.48 -2.04 1.65
CA VAL A 250 0.40 -0.98 2.19
C VAL A 250 1.75 -0.91 1.48
N LEU A 251 2.47 -2.04 1.32
CA LEU A 251 3.85 -2.02 0.86
C LEU A 251 4.02 -1.39 -0.53
N MET A 252 3.15 -1.72 -1.49
CA MET A 252 3.22 -1.11 -2.83
C MET A 252 3.04 0.41 -2.80
N LYS A 253 2.30 0.95 -1.81
CA LYS A 253 2.12 2.40 -1.63
C LYS A 253 3.38 3.10 -1.16
N LEU A 254 4.27 2.40 -0.44
CA LEU A 254 5.60 2.94 -0.11
C LEU A 254 6.36 3.35 -1.36
N GLY A 255 6.33 2.50 -2.40
CA GLY A 255 7.02 2.79 -3.67
C GLY A 255 6.46 4.01 -4.37
N ALA A 256 5.14 4.11 -4.51
CA ALA A 256 4.48 5.26 -5.13
C ALA A 256 4.69 6.55 -4.31
N PHE A 257 4.56 6.45 -2.98
CA PHE A 257 4.79 7.57 -2.06
C PHE A 257 6.24 8.07 -2.09
N ALA A 258 7.23 7.17 -2.04
CA ALA A 258 8.63 7.54 -2.11
C ALA A 258 9.01 8.11 -3.49
N ALA A 259 8.45 7.57 -4.59
CA ALA A 259 8.63 8.13 -5.92
C ALA A 259 8.09 9.57 -6.02
N LEU A 260 6.96 9.86 -5.38
CA LEU A 260 6.42 11.22 -5.27
C LEU A 260 7.32 12.10 -4.39
N ARG A 261 7.61 11.66 -3.15
CA ARG A 261 8.35 12.45 -2.15
C ARG A 261 9.77 12.78 -2.57
N VAL A 262 10.49 11.78 -3.07
CA VAL A 262 11.92 11.93 -3.38
C VAL A 262 12.11 12.28 -4.86
N GLY A 263 11.42 11.57 -5.77
CA GLY A 263 11.54 11.80 -7.19
C GLY A 263 10.90 13.12 -7.62
N ILE A 264 9.58 13.23 -7.48
CA ILE A 264 8.83 14.38 -8.03
C ILE A 264 9.10 15.66 -7.25
N MET A 265 9.10 15.61 -5.91
CA MET A 265 9.21 16.82 -5.10
C MET A 265 10.63 17.37 -5.00
N LEU A 266 11.67 16.52 -4.90
CA LEU A 266 13.05 17.00 -4.80
C LEU A 266 13.70 17.29 -6.16
N LEU A 267 13.16 16.74 -7.24
CA LEU A 267 13.70 16.89 -8.61
C LEU A 267 12.60 17.33 -9.59
N PRO A 268 11.96 18.51 -9.37
CA PRO A 268 10.79 18.92 -10.13
C PRO A 268 11.05 19.12 -11.63
N GLU A 269 12.23 19.65 -12.01
CA GLU A 269 12.60 19.80 -13.43
C GLU A 269 12.91 18.44 -14.11
N GLY A 270 13.47 17.50 -13.34
CA GLY A 270 13.60 16.11 -13.76
C GLY A 270 12.23 15.45 -13.98
N ALA A 271 11.30 15.69 -13.06
CA ALA A 271 9.91 15.21 -13.17
C ALA A 271 9.23 15.77 -14.42
N ARG A 272 9.26 17.06 -14.66
CA ARG A 272 8.67 17.69 -15.87
C ARG A 272 9.18 17.06 -17.15
N PHE A 273 10.47 16.72 -17.20
CA PHE A 273 11.09 16.13 -18.40
C PHE A 273 10.70 14.66 -18.60
N HIS A 274 10.63 13.86 -17.52
CA HIS A 274 10.46 12.41 -17.62
C HIS A 274 9.01 11.92 -17.50
N LEU A 275 8.14 12.62 -16.78
CA LEU A 275 6.75 12.17 -16.58
C LEU A 275 5.95 11.97 -17.89
N PRO A 276 6.18 12.75 -19.00
CA PRO A 276 5.48 12.52 -20.25
C PRO A 276 5.65 11.13 -20.89
N TRP A 277 6.82 10.48 -20.73
CA TRP A 277 7.00 9.12 -21.22
C TRP A 277 6.67 8.06 -20.12
N LEU A 278 6.86 8.40 -18.87
CA LEU A 278 6.48 7.53 -17.74
C LEU A 278 4.97 7.29 -17.69
N ILE A 279 4.16 8.29 -18.04
CA ILE A 279 2.70 8.15 -18.08
C ILE A 279 2.27 7.08 -19.10
N ILE A 280 3.04 6.87 -20.17
CA ILE A 280 2.78 5.79 -21.14
C ILE A 280 3.06 4.42 -20.53
N LEU A 281 4.14 4.28 -19.75
CA LEU A 281 4.41 3.03 -19.02
C LEU A 281 3.30 2.72 -18.01
N THR A 282 2.80 3.74 -17.31
CA THR A 282 1.70 3.57 -16.37
C THR A 282 0.37 3.25 -17.08
N LEU A 283 0.16 3.78 -18.30
CA LEU A 283 -0.98 3.41 -19.13
C LEU A 283 -0.94 1.93 -19.49
N VAL A 284 0.26 1.39 -19.81
CA VAL A 284 0.44 -0.05 -20.00
C VAL A 284 0.08 -0.80 -18.72
N ASN A 285 0.55 -0.37 -17.54
CA ASN A 285 0.14 -0.98 -16.25
C ASN A 285 -1.37 -1.08 -16.13
N VAL A 286 -2.07 0.03 -16.36
CA VAL A 286 -3.51 0.15 -16.16
C VAL A 286 -4.27 -0.81 -17.07
N VAL A 287 -3.99 -0.76 -18.37
CA VAL A 287 -4.70 -1.56 -19.36
C VAL A 287 -4.27 -3.03 -19.32
N TYR A 288 -2.96 -3.28 -19.39
CA TYR A 288 -2.40 -4.63 -19.36
C TYR A 288 -2.76 -5.38 -18.08
N GLY A 289 -2.60 -4.72 -16.91
CA GLY A 289 -2.91 -5.33 -15.61
C GLY A 289 -4.39 -5.78 -15.53
N ALA A 290 -5.32 -4.94 -16.01
CA ALA A 290 -6.74 -5.27 -16.05
C ALA A 290 -7.03 -6.46 -16.99
N PHE A 291 -6.46 -6.46 -18.21
CA PHE A 291 -6.65 -7.58 -19.15
C PHE A 291 -6.06 -8.89 -18.63
N ILE A 292 -4.88 -8.88 -18.02
CA ILE A 292 -4.31 -10.09 -17.44
C ILE A 292 -5.16 -10.59 -16.27
N ALA A 293 -5.67 -9.70 -15.40
CA ALA A 293 -6.60 -10.09 -14.34
C ALA A 293 -7.86 -10.76 -14.90
N SER A 294 -8.34 -10.30 -16.06
CA SER A 294 -9.56 -10.84 -16.68
C SER A 294 -9.43 -12.27 -17.18
N VAL A 295 -8.23 -12.75 -17.47
CA VAL A 295 -7.99 -14.13 -17.98
C VAL A 295 -7.49 -15.09 -16.91
N GLN A 296 -7.21 -14.60 -15.68
CA GLN A 296 -6.77 -15.47 -14.58
C GLN A 296 -7.89 -16.42 -14.12
N THR A 297 -7.49 -17.63 -13.78
CA THR A 297 -8.37 -18.67 -13.20
C THR A 297 -8.11 -18.88 -11.70
N ASP A 298 -6.96 -18.46 -11.17
CA ASP A 298 -6.68 -18.45 -9.74
C ASP A 298 -7.19 -17.15 -9.12
N PHE A 299 -7.96 -17.26 -8.06
CA PHE A 299 -8.62 -16.16 -7.39
C PHE A 299 -7.62 -15.12 -6.83
N LYS A 300 -6.48 -15.55 -6.26
CA LYS A 300 -5.42 -14.65 -5.78
C LYS A 300 -4.74 -13.90 -6.92
N TYR A 301 -4.50 -14.56 -8.06
CA TYR A 301 -3.87 -13.91 -9.22
C TYR A 301 -4.78 -12.83 -9.84
N VAL A 302 -6.11 -13.03 -9.86
CA VAL A 302 -7.05 -11.99 -10.30
C VAL A 302 -6.82 -10.71 -9.50
N ILE A 303 -6.78 -10.82 -8.17
CA ILE A 303 -6.58 -9.65 -7.28
C ILE A 303 -5.15 -9.09 -7.41
N GLY A 304 -4.15 -9.94 -7.55
CA GLY A 304 -2.76 -9.51 -7.73
C GLY A 304 -2.57 -8.64 -8.97
N PHE A 305 -3.09 -9.06 -10.13
CA PHE A 305 -3.02 -8.26 -11.36
C PHE A 305 -3.97 -7.05 -11.35
N SER A 306 -5.12 -7.15 -10.67
CA SER A 306 -5.95 -5.99 -10.37
C SER A 306 -5.16 -4.90 -9.63
N SER A 307 -4.34 -5.28 -8.65
CA SER A 307 -3.48 -4.34 -7.92
C SER A 307 -2.44 -3.67 -8.82
N VAL A 308 -1.86 -4.38 -9.79
CA VAL A 308 -0.95 -3.79 -10.79
C VAL A 308 -1.66 -2.70 -11.59
N SER A 309 -2.90 -2.95 -12.02
CA SER A 309 -3.71 -1.97 -12.76
C SER A 309 -3.99 -0.71 -11.92
N HIS A 310 -4.49 -0.87 -10.69
CA HIS A 310 -4.82 0.25 -9.82
C HIS A 310 -3.58 1.04 -9.34
N MET A 311 -2.44 0.38 -9.12
CA MET A 311 -1.19 1.09 -8.81
C MET A 311 -0.67 1.86 -10.02
N GLY A 312 -0.91 1.36 -11.23
CA GLY A 312 -0.71 2.12 -12.46
C GLY A 312 -1.50 3.44 -12.47
N LEU A 313 -2.78 3.41 -12.05
CA LEU A 313 -3.61 4.62 -11.91
C LEU A 313 -3.04 5.61 -10.88
N VAL A 314 -2.52 5.13 -9.74
CA VAL A 314 -1.89 5.99 -8.73
C VAL A 314 -0.70 6.76 -9.32
N ILE A 315 0.26 6.04 -9.93
CA ILE A 315 1.46 6.66 -10.50
C ILE A 315 1.09 7.56 -11.69
N MET A 316 0.11 7.15 -12.50
CA MET A 316 -0.43 7.94 -13.61
C MET A 316 -1.06 9.25 -13.12
N GLY A 317 -1.82 9.22 -12.04
CA GLY A 317 -2.40 10.41 -11.41
C GLY A 317 -1.31 11.40 -10.96
N PHE A 318 -0.23 10.90 -10.34
CA PHE A 318 0.94 11.74 -10.01
C PHE A 318 1.62 12.32 -11.25
N ALA A 319 1.73 11.52 -12.31
CA ALA A 319 2.40 11.94 -13.54
C ALA A 319 1.65 13.05 -14.32
N THR A 320 0.37 13.26 -14.05
CA THR A 320 -0.39 14.37 -14.67
C THR A 320 0.05 15.74 -14.17
N LEU A 321 0.60 15.84 -12.95
CA LEU A 321 0.88 17.09 -12.22
C LEU A 321 -0.32 18.06 -12.18
N THR A 322 -1.54 17.53 -12.32
CA THR A 322 -2.79 18.30 -12.16
C THR A 322 -3.32 18.17 -10.74
N LYS A 323 -4.03 19.19 -10.25
CA LYS A 323 -4.63 19.16 -8.92
C LYS A 323 -5.51 17.92 -8.72
N GLU A 324 -6.40 17.67 -9.68
CA GLU A 324 -7.34 16.55 -9.62
C GLU A 324 -6.60 15.20 -9.65
N GLY A 325 -5.63 15.04 -10.55
CA GLY A 325 -4.85 13.80 -10.68
C GLY A 325 -4.08 13.48 -9.41
N LEU A 326 -3.45 14.49 -8.81
CA LEU A 326 -2.69 14.34 -7.56
C LEU A 326 -3.61 14.02 -6.37
N ILE A 327 -4.75 14.71 -6.23
CA ILE A 327 -5.74 14.42 -5.17
C ILE A 327 -6.28 13.00 -5.34
N GLY A 328 -6.71 12.65 -6.55
CA GLY A 328 -7.22 11.32 -6.84
C GLY A 328 -6.20 10.23 -6.53
N ALA A 329 -4.94 10.41 -6.92
CA ALA A 329 -3.87 9.45 -6.63
C ALA A 329 -3.58 9.31 -5.13
N GLY A 330 -3.58 10.43 -4.38
CA GLY A 330 -3.43 10.40 -2.91
C GLY A 330 -4.56 9.63 -2.23
N VAL A 331 -5.83 9.88 -2.62
CA VAL A 331 -6.99 9.13 -2.12
C VAL A 331 -6.95 7.67 -2.57
N GLN A 332 -6.48 7.38 -3.82
CA GLN A 332 -6.39 6.03 -4.35
C GLN A 332 -5.37 5.17 -3.59
N MET A 333 -4.26 5.72 -3.14
CA MET A 333 -3.33 4.98 -2.29
C MET A 333 -4.04 4.42 -1.04
N PHE A 334 -4.89 5.21 -0.40
CA PHE A 334 -5.65 4.77 0.76
C PHE A 334 -6.79 3.81 0.37
N SER A 335 -7.65 4.21 -0.58
CA SER A 335 -8.81 3.43 -1.01
C SER A 335 -8.43 2.05 -1.53
N HIS A 336 -7.48 2.00 -2.48
CA HIS A 336 -6.94 0.75 -3.00
C HIS A 336 -6.24 -0.08 -1.91
N GLY A 337 -5.59 0.59 -0.93
CA GLY A 337 -4.97 -0.09 0.21
C GLY A 337 -5.97 -0.90 1.05
N ILE A 338 -7.05 -0.25 1.48
CA ILE A 338 -8.13 -0.92 2.25
C ILE A 338 -8.84 -1.97 1.38
N MET A 339 -9.14 -1.66 0.11
CA MET A 339 -9.81 -2.56 -0.82
C MET A 339 -9.01 -3.85 -1.03
N THR A 340 -7.71 -3.75 -1.28
CA THR A 340 -6.89 -4.95 -1.51
C THR A 340 -6.67 -5.75 -0.24
N ALA A 341 -6.55 -5.09 0.92
CA ALA A 341 -6.55 -5.80 2.20
C ALA A 341 -7.85 -6.60 2.38
N LEU A 342 -9.00 -6.01 2.08
CA LEU A 342 -10.30 -6.70 2.10
C LEU A 342 -10.34 -7.89 1.13
N PHE A 343 -9.90 -7.71 -0.10
CA PHE A 343 -9.89 -8.78 -1.08
C PHE A 343 -8.99 -9.96 -0.69
N PHE A 344 -7.77 -9.69 -0.23
CA PHE A 344 -6.88 -10.77 0.21
C PHE A 344 -7.38 -11.47 1.46
N ALA A 345 -8.03 -10.74 2.38
CA ALA A 345 -8.72 -11.34 3.53
C ALA A 345 -9.79 -12.33 3.07
N VAL A 346 -10.67 -11.89 2.17
CA VAL A 346 -11.75 -12.74 1.61
C VAL A 346 -11.19 -13.95 0.88
N VAL A 347 -10.20 -13.76 0.01
CA VAL A 347 -9.58 -14.89 -0.73
C VAL A 347 -8.91 -15.88 0.23
N GLY A 348 -8.26 -15.38 1.29
CA GLY A 348 -7.68 -16.23 2.32
C GLY A 348 -8.74 -17.05 3.05
N MET A 349 -9.83 -16.44 3.49
CA MET A 349 -10.94 -17.12 4.17
C MET A 349 -11.61 -18.19 3.29
N VAL A 350 -11.81 -17.91 2.00
CA VAL A 350 -12.32 -18.92 1.05
C VAL A 350 -11.32 -20.07 0.90
N TYR A 351 -10.03 -19.77 0.77
CA TYR A 351 -8.98 -20.77 0.64
C TYR A 351 -8.85 -21.66 1.88
N ASP A 352 -8.94 -21.09 3.08
CA ASP A 352 -8.84 -21.83 4.34
C ASP A 352 -9.95 -22.86 4.50
N GLN A 353 -11.11 -22.63 3.88
CA GLN A 353 -12.24 -23.55 3.90
C GLN A 353 -12.26 -24.51 2.69
N ALA A 354 -11.96 -24.02 1.49
CA ALA A 354 -12.04 -24.78 0.26
C ALA A 354 -10.72 -25.50 -0.12
N HIS A 355 -9.58 -25.11 0.47
CA HIS A 355 -8.24 -25.60 0.13
C HIS A 355 -7.89 -25.48 -1.37
N THR A 356 -8.67 -24.69 -2.11
CA THR A 356 -8.41 -24.36 -3.52
C THR A 356 -8.69 -22.90 -3.80
N ARG A 357 -8.01 -22.34 -4.81
CA ARG A 357 -8.20 -20.97 -5.31
C ARG A 357 -8.64 -20.96 -6.77
N GLU A 358 -8.82 -22.13 -7.36
CA GLU A 358 -9.25 -22.27 -8.74
C GLU A 358 -10.72 -21.87 -8.88
N ILE A 359 -11.00 -20.71 -9.48
CA ILE A 359 -12.34 -20.15 -9.64
C ILE A 359 -13.33 -21.16 -10.26
N PRO A 360 -12.95 -21.98 -11.26
CA PRO A 360 -13.89 -22.98 -11.83
C PRO A 360 -14.35 -24.06 -10.86
N LYS A 361 -13.61 -24.30 -9.77
CA LYS A 361 -13.95 -25.29 -8.74
C LYS A 361 -14.79 -24.71 -7.60
N LEU A 362 -14.94 -23.37 -7.54
CA LEU A 362 -15.66 -22.65 -6.48
C LEU A 362 -17.09 -22.32 -6.94
N GLY A 363 -18.02 -22.20 -5.99
CA GLY A 363 -19.39 -21.80 -6.26
C GLY A 363 -20.25 -21.76 -5.01
N GLY A 364 -21.24 -20.86 -4.94
CA GLY A 364 -22.26 -20.83 -3.90
C GLY A 364 -21.81 -20.43 -2.50
N PHE A 365 -20.58 -19.92 -2.32
CA PHE A 365 -19.99 -19.61 -1.00
C PHE A 365 -20.79 -18.58 -0.20
N ILE A 366 -21.57 -17.71 -0.84
CA ILE A 366 -22.40 -16.72 -0.12
C ILE A 366 -23.46 -17.37 0.78
N ARG A 367 -23.85 -18.61 0.49
CA ARG A 367 -24.84 -19.35 1.29
C ARG A 367 -24.28 -19.84 2.62
N VAL A 368 -22.98 -20.11 2.66
CA VAL A 368 -22.30 -20.67 3.84
C VAL A 368 -21.50 -19.58 4.56
N MET A 369 -20.90 -18.66 3.80
CA MET A 369 -20.05 -17.56 4.30
C MET A 369 -20.63 -16.19 3.85
N PRO A 370 -21.82 -15.79 4.32
CA PRO A 370 -22.53 -14.61 3.80
C PRO A 370 -21.73 -13.31 3.99
N MET A 371 -21.08 -13.13 5.13
CA MET A 371 -20.29 -11.91 5.40
C MET A 371 -19.09 -11.81 4.45
N VAL A 372 -18.46 -12.92 4.12
CA VAL A 372 -17.32 -12.97 3.18
C VAL A 372 -17.79 -12.61 1.76
N GLY A 373 -18.96 -13.13 1.33
CA GLY A 373 -19.56 -12.78 0.04
C GLY A 373 -19.94 -11.31 -0.06
N ILE A 374 -20.58 -10.75 0.98
CA ILE A 374 -20.92 -9.33 1.06
C ILE A 374 -19.65 -8.46 1.04
N ALA A 375 -18.61 -8.83 1.80
CA ALA A 375 -17.35 -8.12 1.83
C ALA A 375 -16.67 -8.10 0.46
N PHE A 376 -16.69 -9.22 -0.27
CA PHE A 376 -16.17 -9.26 -1.64
C PHE A 376 -16.98 -8.39 -2.60
N ILE A 377 -18.31 -8.36 -2.48
CA ILE A 377 -19.18 -7.48 -3.29
C ILE A 377 -18.84 -6.00 -3.01
N VAL A 378 -18.71 -5.61 -1.74
CA VAL A 378 -18.31 -4.24 -1.36
C VAL A 378 -16.95 -3.88 -1.99
N GLY A 379 -15.93 -4.73 -1.81
CA GLY A 379 -14.62 -4.53 -2.44
C GLY A 379 -14.71 -4.45 -3.97
N GLY A 380 -15.57 -5.28 -4.58
CA GLY A 380 -15.84 -5.27 -6.01
C GLY A 380 -16.43 -3.95 -6.51
N LEU A 381 -17.42 -3.42 -5.79
CA LEU A 381 -18.02 -2.12 -6.10
C LEU A 381 -17.01 -0.97 -6.00
N VAL A 382 -16.10 -1.04 -4.99
CA VAL A 382 -14.97 -0.11 -4.87
C VAL A 382 -14.05 -0.22 -6.08
N SER A 383 -13.65 -1.46 -6.44
CA SER A 383 -12.71 -1.71 -7.55
C SER A 383 -13.27 -1.33 -8.93
N MET A 384 -14.59 -1.34 -9.09
CA MET A 384 -15.27 -0.89 -10.31
C MET A 384 -15.51 0.63 -10.35
N GLY A 385 -15.07 1.35 -9.34
CA GLY A 385 -15.29 2.80 -9.26
C GLY A 385 -16.78 3.19 -9.16
N MET A 386 -17.60 2.42 -8.41
CA MET A 386 -19.03 2.74 -8.27
C MET A 386 -19.25 3.95 -7.36
N PRO A 387 -20.12 4.91 -7.77
CA PRO A 387 -20.51 6.03 -6.91
C PRO A 387 -21.04 5.57 -5.55
N GLY A 388 -20.69 6.29 -4.48
CA GLY A 388 -21.03 5.91 -3.09
C GLY A 388 -19.96 5.06 -2.41
N PHE A 389 -18.89 4.68 -3.11
CA PHE A 389 -17.75 3.94 -2.58
C PHE A 389 -16.45 4.73 -2.77
N SER A 390 -15.45 4.44 -1.95
CA SER A 390 -14.18 5.18 -1.94
C SER A 390 -13.40 5.11 -3.26
N GLY A 391 -13.55 4.04 -4.04
CA GLY A 391 -12.93 3.90 -5.36
C GLY A 391 -13.34 5.00 -6.34
N PHE A 392 -14.63 5.35 -6.38
CA PHE A 392 -15.11 6.44 -7.23
C PHE A 392 -14.49 7.79 -6.85
N ILE A 393 -14.42 8.08 -5.53
CA ILE A 393 -13.84 9.33 -5.03
C ILE A 393 -12.36 9.45 -5.37
N ALA A 394 -11.67 8.33 -5.52
CA ALA A 394 -10.26 8.26 -5.86
C ALA A 394 -10.02 8.30 -7.38
N GLU A 395 -10.69 7.43 -8.13
CA GLU A 395 -10.41 7.21 -9.55
C GLU A 395 -10.98 8.31 -10.45
N PHE A 396 -12.20 8.80 -10.15
CA PHE A 396 -12.82 9.85 -10.96
C PHE A 396 -11.94 11.11 -11.07
N PRO A 397 -11.34 11.67 -9.99
CA PRO A 397 -10.41 12.78 -10.13
C PRO A 397 -9.15 12.43 -10.92
N ILE A 398 -8.63 11.20 -10.85
CA ILE A 398 -7.49 10.77 -11.68
C ILE A 398 -7.87 10.88 -13.17
N PHE A 399 -9.04 10.36 -13.57
CA PHE A 399 -9.51 10.46 -14.95
C PHE A 399 -9.76 11.91 -15.37
N MET A 400 -10.25 12.77 -14.48
CA MET A 400 -10.37 14.21 -14.74
C MET A 400 -9.01 14.87 -14.98
N GLY A 401 -8.00 14.55 -14.16
CA GLY A 401 -6.64 15.02 -14.34
C GLY A 401 -6.02 14.55 -15.65
N LEU A 402 -6.23 13.27 -16.00
CA LEU A 402 -5.81 12.70 -17.28
C LEU A 402 -6.47 13.39 -18.48
N TRP A 403 -7.77 13.65 -18.38
CA TRP A 403 -8.50 14.37 -19.44
C TRP A 403 -7.93 15.76 -19.68
N ARG A 404 -7.59 16.48 -18.62
CA ARG A 404 -6.97 17.81 -18.73
C ARG A 404 -5.54 17.74 -19.27
N TYR A 405 -4.81 16.68 -18.91
CA TYR A 405 -3.43 16.46 -19.37
C TYR A 405 -3.41 16.05 -20.85
N GLN A 406 -4.09 14.94 -21.20
CA GLN A 406 -4.18 14.40 -22.55
C GLN A 406 -5.45 13.54 -22.70
N PRO A 407 -6.51 14.00 -23.38
CA PRO A 407 -7.79 13.28 -23.47
C PRO A 407 -7.69 11.84 -23.99
N TRP A 408 -6.82 11.57 -24.96
CA TRP A 408 -6.68 10.22 -25.51
C TRP A 408 -6.14 9.22 -24.49
N ILE A 409 -5.25 9.64 -23.56
CA ILE A 409 -4.75 8.78 -22.48
C ILE A 409 -5.89 8.43 -21.54
N ALA A 410 -6.73 9.40 -21.19
CA ALA A 410 -7.91 9.17 -20.35
C ALA A 410 -8.87 8.17 -21.00
N LEU A 411 -9.13 8.28 -22.30
CA LEU A 411 -10.00 7.36 -23.04
C LEU A 411 -9.45 5.93 -23.05
N VAL A 412 -8.14 5.77 -23.33
CA VAL A 412 -7.50 4.45 -23.33
C VAL A 412 -7.47 3.85 -21.92
N ALA A 413 -7.15 4.65 -20.90
CA ALA A 413 -7.17 4.22 -19.51
C ALA A 413 -8.57 3.80 -19.04
N ALA A 414 -9.63 4.49 -19.51
CA ALA A 414 -11.01 4.18 -19.15
C ALA A 414 -11.47 2.79 -19.61
N VAL A 415 -10.82 2.17 -20.60
CA VAL A 415 -11.07 0.77 -20.99
C VAL A 415 -10.84 -0.16 -19.80
N SER A 416 -9.89 0.14 -18.93
CA SER A 416 -9.62 -0.66 -17.74
C SER A 416 -10.81 -0.76 -16.79
N ILE A 417 -11.66 0.27 -16.70
CA ILE A 417 -12.87 0.28 -15.86
C ILE A 417 -13.82 -0.82 -16.30
N VAL A 418 -14.07 -0.92 -17.61
CA VAL A 418 -14.97 -1.92 -18.20
C VAL A 418 -14.40 -3.34 -17.98
N VAL A 419 -13.10 -3.50 -18.20
CA VAL A 419 -12.42 -4.78 -17.99
C VAL A 419 -12.44 -5.17 -16.53
N THR A 420 -12.22 -4.22 -15.61
CA THR A 420 -12.30 -4.43 -14.15
C THR A 420 -13.69 -4.89 -13.74
N ALA A 421 -14.75 -4.21 -14.21
CA ALA A 421 -16.13 -4.62 -13.95
C ALA A 421 -16.39 -6.06 -14.45
N SER A 422 -15.90 -6.40 -15.63
CA SER A 422 -16.06 -7.73 -16.22
C SER A 422 -15.48 -8.84 -15.34
N TYR A 423 -14.20 -8.72 -14.91
CA TYR A 423 -13.60 -9.80 -14.10
C TYR A 423 -14.12 -9.82 -12.66
N ILE A 424 -14.46 -8.69 -12.07
CA ILE A 424 -15.06 -8.64 -10.73
C ILE A 424 -16.43 -9.32 -10.73
N ILE A 425 -17.32 -8.99 -11.68
CA ILE A 425 -18.64 -9.61 -11.81
C ILE A 425 -18.50 -11.11 -12.07
N ARG A 426 -17.54 -11.52 -12.90
CA ARG A 426 -17.23 -12.93 -13.14
C ARG A 426 -16.87 -13.66 -11.86
N VAL A 427 -15.97 -13.08 -11.04
CA VAL A 427 -15.57 -13.70 -9.76
C VAL A 427 -16.74 -13.75 -8.79
N ILE A 428 -17.50 -12.66 -8.64
CA ILE A 428 -18.71 -12.64 -7.80
C ILE A 428 -19.66 -13.77 -8.21
N SER A 429 -19.98 -13.84 -9.50
CA SER A 429 -20.91 -14.85 -10.03
C SER A 429 -20.41 -16.28 -9.84
N ARG A 430 -19.11 -16.53 -10.09
CA ARG A 430 -18.56 -17.88 -10.08
C ARG A 430 -18.23 -18.40 -8.69
N VAL A 431 -17.72 -17.56 -7.80
CA VAL A 431 -17.28 -17.97 -6.46
C VAL A 431 -18.42 -17.91 -5.45
N PHE A 432 -19.18 -16.83 -5.45
CA PHE A 432 -20.15 -16.58 -4.37
C PHE A 432 -21.58 -17.02 -4.72
N PHE A 433 -21.96 -16.97 -6.00
CA PHE A 433 -23.30 -17.38 -6.44
C PHE A 433 -23.29 -18.77 -7.09
N GLY A 434 -24.50 -19.28 -7.36
CA GLY A 434 -24.71 -20.62 -7.93
C GLY A 434 -24.92 -21.70 -6.87
N SER A 435 -24.66 -22.94 -7.23
CA SER A 435 -24.72 -24.12 -6.34
C SER A 435 -23.37 -24.30 -5.65
N LEU A 436 -23.39 -24.67 -4.36
CA LEU A 436 -22.18 -25.12 -3.68
C LEU A 436 -21.81 -26.50 -4.24
N PRO A 437 -20.55 -26.72 -4.71
CA PRO A 437 -20.10 -28.03 -5.15
C PRO A 437 -20.24 -29.07 -4.04
N GLU A 438 -20.56 -30.32 -4.41
CA GLU A 438 -20.83 -31.40 -3.46
C GLU A 438 -19.68 -31.68 -2.51
N GLU A 439 -18.44 -31.52 -2.99
CA GLU A 439 -17.22 -31.69 -2.19
C GLU A 439 -17.11 -30.71 -0.98
N PHE A 440 -17.82 -29.61 -1.01
CA PHE A 440 -17.82 -28.60 0.06
C PHE A 440 -19.04 -28.71 0.99
N VAL A 441 -20.05 -29.49 0.64
CA VAL A 441 -21.25 -29.62 1.46
C VAL A 441 -20.93 -30.35 2.78
N GLY A 442 -21.20 -29.66 3.91
CA GLY A 442 -20.90 -30.16 5.24
C GLY A 442 -19.45 -29.99 5.73
N HIS A 443 -18.55 -29.49 4.87
CA HIS A 443 -17.15 -29.25 5.23
C HIS A 443 -16.80 -27.77 5.39
N VAL A 444 -17.47 -26.89 4.63
CA VAL A 444 -17.26 -25.44 4.70
C VAL A 444 -18.15 -24.85 5.79
N HIS A 445 -17.54 -24.04 6.65
CA HIS A 445 -18.20 -23.36 7.76
C HIS A 445 -18.05 -21.84 7.64
N ASP A 446 -18.93 -21.08 8.32
CA ASP A 446 -18.81 -19.62 8.38
C ASP A 446 -17.55 -19.20 9.15
N VAL A 447 -17.06 -18.01 8.84
CA VAL A 447 -15.86 -17.43 9.43
C VAL A 447 -16.07 -17.04 10.90
N THR A 448 -14.96 -16.92 11.63
CA THR A 448 -14.97 -16.56 13.06
C THR A 448 -15.51 -15.15 13.29
N MET A 449 -15.84 -14.82 14.54
CA MET A 449 -16.28 -13.46 14.89
C MET A 449 -15.16 -12.43 14.69
N LEU A 450 -13.89 -12.81 14.91
CA LEU A 450 -12.74 -11.93 14.68
C LEU A 450 -12.58 -11.60 13.20
N ASP A 451 -12.78 -12.57 12.33
CA ASP A 451 -12.78 -12.37 10.87
C ASP A 451 -13.91 -11.41 10.44
N LYS A 452 -15.12 -11.61 11.00
CA LYS A 452 -16.26 -10.72 10.73
C LYS A 452 -15.98 -9.27 11.17
N VAL A 453 -15.32 -9.08 12.31
CA VAL A 453 -14.90 -7.74 12.77
C VAL A 453 -13.89 -7.14 11.79
N ALA A 454 -12.88 -7.90 11.36
CA ALA A 454 -11.90 -7.41 10.39
C ALA A 454 -12.56 -6.99 9.06
N LEU A 455 -13.43 -7.85 8.49
CA LEU A 455 -14.18 -7.54 7.28
C LEU A 455 -15.09 -6.32 7.47
N GLY A 456 -15.76 -6.22 8.61
CA GLY A 456 -16.65 -5.10 8.96
C GLY A 456 -15.92 -3.77 9.01
N VAL A 457 -14.75 -3.72 9.66
CA VAL A 457 -13.89 -2.51 9.72
C VAL A 457 -13.48 -2.07 8.33
N LEU A 458 -12.97 -2.99 7.49
CA LEU A 458 -12.51 -2.67 6.14
C LEU A 458 -13.67 -2.19 5.25
N CYS A 459 -14.83 -2.87 5.29
CA CYS A 459 -16.03 -2.45 4.55
C CYS A 459 -16.53 -1.09 5.01
N PHE A 460 -16.59 -0.86 6.33
CA PHE A 460 -17.06 0.40 6.90
C PHE A 460 -16.22 1.60 6.42
N ILE A 461 -14.90 1.45 6.38
CA ILE A 461 -14.00 2.51 5.90
C ILE A 461 -14.23 2.79 4.40
N LEU A 462 -14.35 1.75 3.57
CA LEU A 462 -14.56 1.89 2.12
C LEU A 462 -15.88 2.59 1.79
N ILE A 463 -16.95 2.25 2.51
CA ILE A 463 -18.27 2.88 2.36
C ILE A 463 -18.23 4.30 2.96
N GLY A 464 -17.65 4.48 4.14
CA GLY A 464 -17.61 5.76 4.85
C GLY A 464 -16.90 6.85 4.04
N VAL A 465 -15.73 6.54 3.44
CA VAL A 465 -15.02 7.49 2.56
C VAL A 465 -15.81 7.75 1.28
N GLY A 466 -16.50 6.75 0.75
CA GLY A 466 -17.33 6.90 -0.45
C GLY A 466 -18.56 7.76 -0.24
N VAL A 467 -19.26 7.60 0.90
CA VAL A 467 -20.47 8.36 1.23
C VAL A 467 -20.14 9.77 1.72
N TYR A 468 -19.04 9.93 2.47
CA TYR A 468 -18.62 11.21 3.03
C TYR A 468 -17.15 11.54 2.68
N PRO A 469 -16.86 11.95 1.43
CA PRO A 469 -15.50 12.24 0.96
C PRO A 469 -14.79 13.36 1.74
N ALA A 470 -15.55 14.26 2.38
CA ALA A 470 -15.02 15.35 3.18
C ALA A 470 -14.17 14.90 4.38
N ILE A 471 -14.26 13.63 4.74
CA ILE A 471 -13.38 13.06 5.77
C ILE A 471 -11.92 12.98 5.28
N MET A 472 -11.69 12.76 3.98
CA MET A 472 -10.35 12.48 3.43
C MET A 472 -9.88 13.49 2.39
N VAL A 473 -10.71 13.87 1.42
CA VAL A 473 -10.30 14.71 0.28
C VAL A 473 -9.67 16.03 0.72
N PRO A 474 -10.24 16.82 1.67
CA PRO A 474 -9.62 18.07 2.10
C PRO A 474 -8.27 17.88 2.78
N LEU A 475 -8.05 16.74 3.45
CA LEU A 475 -6.77 16.42 4.06
C LEU A 475 -5.71 16.16 2.98
N VAL A 476 -6.00 15.29 2.03
CA VAL A 476 -5.11 14.96 0.90
C VAL A 476 -4.79 16.21 0.10
N GLU A 477 -5.76 17.09 -0.10
CA GLU A 477 -5.57 18.36 -0.82
C GLU A 477 -4.48 19.23 -0.19
N THR A 478 -4.37 19.28 1.16
CA THR A 478 -3.29 20.05 1.81
C THR A 478 -1.89 19.55 1.44
N GLY A 479 -1.72 18.23 1.34
CA GLY A 479 -0.44 17.65 0.91
C GLY A 479 -0.17 17.86 -0.59
N VAL A 480 -1.22 17.85 -1.41
CA VAL A 480 -1.12 18.12 -2.85
C VAL A 480 -0.70 19.56 -3.13
N PHE A 481 -1.13 20.53 -2.33
CA PHE A 481 -0.65 21.92 -2.45
C PHE A 481 0.87 22.03 -2.32
N ASN A 482 1.49 21.26 -1.42
CA ASN A 482 2.94 21.24 -1.28
C ASN A 482 3.64 20.76 -2.57
N VAL A 483 3.05 19.78 -3.27
CA VAL A 483 3.56 19.31 -4.56
C VAL A 483 3.38 20.37 -5.63
N LEU A 484 2.17 20.93 -5.80
CA LEU A 484 1.84 21.90 -6.85
C LEU A 484 2.66 23.19 -6.76
N ARG A 485 2.97 23.63 -5.54
CA ARG A 485 3.84 24.80 -5.30
C ARG A 485 5.18 24.68 -6.02
N LEU A 486 5.76 23.49 -6.11
CA LEU A 486 7.04 23.24 -6.78
C LEU A 486 6.93 23.33 -8.32
N PHE A 487 5.73 23.28 -8.84
CA PHE A 487 5.44 23.36 -10.29
C PHE A 487 4.82 24.69 -10.72
N GLY A 488 4.78 25.69 -9.81
CA GLY A 488 4.24 27.03 -10.10
C GLY A 488 2.70 27.06 -10.16
N GLY A 489 2.03 26.05 -9.61
CA GLY A 489 0.59 26.03 -9.39
C GLY A 489 0.33 26.35 -7.92
N ALA A 490 -0.22 27.52 -7.66
CA ALA A 490 -0.77 27.92 -6.37
C ALA A 490 -2.30 28.01 -6.46
#